data_914a1a664c9ba9857be8d11153335e1a
#
_entry.id   914a1a664c9ba9857be8d11153335e1a
#
_cell.length_a   1.000
_cell.length_b   1.000
_cell.length_c   1.000
_cell.angle_alpha   90.00
_cell.angle_beta   90.00
_cell.angle_gamma   90.00
#
_symmetry.space_group_name_H-M   'P 1'
#
loop_
_entity.id
_entity.type
_entity.pdbx_description
1 polymer ?
#
loop_
_entity_poly.entity_id
_entity_poly.type
_entity_poly.pdbx_seq_one_letter_code
_entity_poly.pdbx_strand_id
1 'polypeptide(L)'
;VIACLGCDMVYPKTTQTHFYGKGTADPLREDITLRSLEAKSARILALAARQGCAMINLSRDESRLTYPRSTPSDLPMAAHDRAYDPAVDAALKAEADLGYMVPSGRYWEEADRFDSDAIDRIDALWLATLPELVK
;
A
#
# COMPACT_ATOMS: atom_id res chain seq x y z
N VAL A 1 -7.00 13.65 -8.56
CA VAL A 1 -5.94 13.42 -7.57
C VAL A 1 -6.56 13.00 -6.24
N ILE A 2 -5.91 12.09 -5.52
CA ILE A 2 -6.22 11.71 -4.15
C ILE A 2 -5.05 12.13 -3.28
N ALA A 3 -5.32 12.97 -2.27
CA ALA A 3 -4.33 13.47 -1.33
C ALA A 3 -4.60 12.88 0.06
N CYS A 4 -3.59 12.21 0.63
CA CYS A 4 -3.63 11.62 1.96
C CYS A 4 -2.95 12.55 2.97
N LEU A 5 -3.60 12.77 4.11
CA LEU A 5 -3.05 13.49 5.25
C LEU A 5 -3.38 12.75 6.54
N GLY A 6 -2.39 12.55 7.40
CA GLY A 6 -2.56 11.84 8.66
C GLY A 6 -2.85 10.33 8.51
N CYS A 7 -2.43 9.75 7.39
CA CYS A 7 -2.61 8.34 7.03
C CYS A 7 -1.23 7.63 6.96
N ASP A 8 -0.36 7.90 7.94
CA ASP A 8 1.05 7.54 7.81
C ASP A 8 1.36 6.07 8.06
N MET A 9 0.41 5.32 8.62
CA MET A 9 0.54 3.88 8.90
C MET A 9 1.74 3.54 9.80
N VAL A 10 2.17 4.50 10.61
CA VAL A 10 3.23 4.36 11.63
C VAL A 10 2.56 4.25 12.99
N TYR A 11 2.74 3.11 13.65
CA TYR A 11 2.11 2.82 14.94
C TYR A 11 3.19 2.61 15.99
N PRO A 12 3.42 3.59 16.89
CA PRO A 12 4.38 3.41 17.97
C PRO A 12 3.89 2.31 18.91
N LYS A 13 4.80 1.44 19.34
CA LYS A 13 4.51 0.33 20.26
C LYS A 13 4.14 0.81 21.69
N THR A 14 4.01 2.12 21.91
CA THR A 14 3.76 2.74 23.21
C THR A 14 2.33 3.31 23.31
N THR A 15 1.62 2.84 24.26
CA THR A 15 0.45 3.31 25.04
C THR A 15 -0.76 3.96 24.37
N GLN A 16 -0.69 4.68 23.27
CA GLN A 16 -1.86 5.27 22.59
C GLN A 16 -1.69 5.23 21.08
N THR A 17 -2.34 4.27 20.45
CA THR A 17 -2.24 4.04 18.99
C THR A 17 -3.37 4.68 18.20
N HIS A 18 -4.39 5.22 18.88
CA HIS A 18 -5.55 5.83 18.25
C HIS A 18 -5.82 7.23 18.76
N PHE A 19 -6.23 8.10 17.88
CA PHE A 19 -6.66 9.46 18.19
C PHE A 19 -7.80 9.51 19.22
N TYR A 20 -8.70 8.54 19.22
CA TYR A 20 -9.90 8.50 20.08
C TYR A 20 -9.77 7.59 21.30
N GLY A 21 -8.58 7.13 21.67
CA GLY A 21 -8.37 6.45 22.94
C GLY A 21 -7.69 5.10 22.88
N LYS A 22 -7.82 4.33 23.98
CA LYS A 22 -7.24 3.00 24.14
C LYS A 22 -8.12 1.96 23.44
N GLY A 23 -7.65 1.40 22.35
CA GLY A 23 -8.25 0.26 21.68
C GLY A 23 -7.22 -0.80 21.37
N THR A 24 -7.63 -2.02 21.09
CA THR A 24 -6.77 -3.02 20.46
C THR A 24 -6.42 -2.50 19.07
N ALA A 25 -5.14 -2.22 18.83
CA ALA A 25 -4.69 -1.72 17.54
C ALA A 25 -4.79 -2.84 16.51
N ASP A 26 -5.84 -2.81 15.72
CA ASP A 26 -6.05 -3.72 14.60
C ASP A 26 -4.85 -3.76 13.63
N PRO A 27 -4.17 -2.62 13.33
CA PRO A 27 -2.98 -2.60 12.49
C PRO A 27 -1.76 -3.32 13.08
N LEU A 28 -1.78 -3.66 14.35
CA LEU A 28 -0.67 -4.36 15.03
C LEU A 28 -0.93 -5.87 15.17
N ARG A 29 -2.07 -6.38 14.71
CA ARG A 29 -2.29 -7.82 14.70
C ARG A 29 -1.35 -8.50 13.70
N GLU A 30 -0.91 -9.69 14.04
CA GLU A 30 -0.18 -10.56 13.12
C GLU A 30 -1.16 -11.08 12.07
N ASP A 31 -1.10 -10.49 10.90
CA ASP A 31 -1.89 -10.89 9.73
C ASP A 31 -0.94 -11.10 8.55
N ILE A 32 -0.98 -12.30 7.99
CA ILE A 32 -0.15 -12.67 6.85
C ILE A 32 -0.33 -11.72 5.67
N THR A 33 -1.50 -11.12 5.52
CA THR A 33 -1.83 -10.21 4.42
C THR A 33 -1.40 -8.77 4.68
N LEU A 34 -0.96 -8.44 5.90
CA LEU A 34 -0.47 -7.11 6.31
C LEU A 34 1.05 -7.08 6.52
N ARG A 35 1.80 -8.04 5.95
CA ARG A 35 3.26 -8.15 6.12
C ARG A 35 4.01 -6.92 5.64
N SER A 36 3.60 -6.33 4.52
CA SER A 36 4.16 -5.07 4.02
C SER A 36 3.06 -4.07 3.68
N LEU A 37 2.89 -3.05 4.53
CA LEU A 37 2.00 -1.91 4.25
C LEU A 37 2.53 -1.07 3.09
N GLU A 38 3.84 -0.99 2.95
CA GLU A 38 4.52 -0.30 1.85
C GLU A 38 4.16 -0.94 0.50
N ALA A 39 4.17 -2.27 0.41
CA ALA A 39 3.78 -2.99 -0.81
C ALA A 39 2.30 -2.78 -1.14
N LYS A 40 1.42 -2.81 -0.14
CA LYS A 40 -0.02 -2.51 -0.35
C LYS A 40 -0.21 -1.08 -0.83
N SER A 41 0.54 -0.13 -0.27
CA SER A 41 0.56 1.27 -0.71
C SER A 41 1.06 1.39 -2.15
N ALA A 42 2.17 0.73 -2.50
CA ALA A 42 2.70 0.71 -3.87
C ALA A 42 1.69 0.15 -4.88
N ARG A 43 0.98 -0.93 -4.51
CA ARG A 43 -0.09 -1.51 -5.31
C ARG A 43 -1.20 -0.50 -5.60
N ILE A 44 -1.68 0.17 -4.56
CA ILE A 44 -2.75 1.18 -4.71
C ILE A 44 -2.27 2.34 -5.61
N LEU A 45 -1.04 2.83 -5.41
CA LEU A 45 -0.44 3.88 -6.23
C LEU A 45 -0.40 3.48 -7.72
N ALA A 46 0.06 2.26 -8.02
CA ALA A 46 0.15 1.77 -9.39
C ALA A 46 -1.23 1.62 -10.05
N LEU A 47 -2.20 1.06 -9.33
CA LEU A 47 -3.56 0.87 -9.84
C LEU A 47 -4.31 2.19 -10.02
N ALA A 48 -4.11 3.16 -9.13
CA ALA A 48 -4.66 4.51 -9.27
C ALA A 48 -4.08 5.21 -10.51
N ALA A 49 -2.76 5.11 -10.72
CA ALA A 49 -2.09 5.69 -11.88
C ALA A 49 -2.62 5.10 -13.20
N ARG A 50 -2.88 3.79 -13.27
CA ARG A 50 -3.53 3.15 -14.43
C ARG A 50 -4.93 3.70 -14.73
N GLN A 51 -5.61 4.24 -13.72
CA GLN A 51 -6.91 4.89 -13.87
C GLN A 51 -6.79 6.41 -14.07
N GLY A 52 -5.59 6.92 -14.34
CA GLY A 52 -5.35 8.35 -14.51
C GLY A 52 -5.48 9.15 -13.21
N CYS A 53 -5.43 8.49 -12.05
CA CYS A 53 -5.55 9.13 -10.74
C CYS A 53 -4.18 9.29 -10.08
N ALA A 54 -3.75 10.52 -9.82
CA ALA A 54 -2.56 10.80 -9.02
C ALA A 54 -2.87 10.58 -7.53
N MET A 55 -1.95 9.92 -6.83
CA MET A 55 -1.97 9.79 -5.37
C MET A 55 -0.77 10.48 -4.76
N ILE A 56 -0.98 11.24 -3.70
CA ILE A 56 0.07 11.99 -3.00
C ILE A 56 -0.09 11.88 -1.49
N ASN A 57 1.02 12.05 -0.78
CA ASN A 57 1.05 12.15 0.66
C ASN A 57 1.39 13.59 1.09
N LEU A 58 0.48 14.24 1.81
CA LEU A 58 0.64 15.59 2.35
C LEU A 58 1.24 15.61 3.76
N SER A 59 1.44 14.44 4.39
CA SER A 59 2.07 14.38 5.69
C SER A 59 3.54 14.80 5.61
N ARG A 60 4.04 15.43 6.68
CA ARG A 60 5.45 15.80 6.82
C ARG A 60 6.22 14.82 7.71
N ASP A 61 5.49 13.98 8.44
CA ASP A 61 6.05 13.02 9.38
C ASP A 61 6.51 11.75 8.65
N GLU A 62 7.16 10.85 9.39
CA GLU A 62 7.49 9.51 8.93
C GLU A 62 6.22 8.80 8.45
N SER A 63 6.30 8.11 7.32
CA SER A 63 5.13 7.45 6.74
C SER A 63 5.55 6.20 5.98
N ARG A 64 4.73 5.17 6.10
CA ARG A 64 4.84 3.91 5.33
C ARG A 64 4.10 3.98 3.99
N LEU A 65 3.40 5.09 3.70
CA LEU A 65 2.83 5.31 2.39
C LEU A 65 3.93 5.62 1.37
N THR A 66 3.93 4.91 0.28
CA THR A 66 4.90 5.06 -0.83
C THR A 66 4.49 6.14 -1.84
N TYR A 67 3.48 6.94 -1.51
CA TYR A 67 3.00 8.01 -2.39
C TYR A 67 3.98 9.17 -2.40
N PRO A 68 4.19 9.81 -3.58
CA PRO A 68 5.00 11.03 -3.67
C PRO A 68 4.55 12.10 -2.68
N ARG A 69 5.52 12.77 -2.07
CA ARG A 69 5.24 13.89 -1.16
C ARG A 69 4.88 15.14 -1.95
N SER A 70 3.94 15.90 -1.44
CA SER A 70 3.55 17.19 -2.02
C SER A 70 3.03 18.13 -0.95
N THR A 71 2.63 19.34 -1.38
CA THR A 71 1.98 20.34 -0.53
C THR A 71 0.59 20.66 -1.09
N PRO A 72 -0.33 21.22 -0.29
CA PRO A 72 -1.65 21.62 -0.79
C PRO A 72 -1.61 22.66 -1.93
N SER A 73 -0.51 23.44 -2.03
CA SER A 73 -0.32 24.42 -3.09
C SER A 73 0.34 23.85 -4.35
N ASP A 74 0.81 22.60 -4.31
CA ASP A 74 1.60 22.01 -5.40
C ASP A 74 1.06 20.61 -5.74
N LEU A 75 -0.25 20.53 -5.98
CA LEU A 75 -0.90 19.29 -6.33
C LEU A 75 -0.63 18.90 -7.77
N PRO A 76 -0.25 17.65 -8.07
CA PRO A 76 -0.07 17.20 -9.44
C PRO A 76 -1.39 17.25 -10.21
N MET A 77 -1.33 17.74 -11.45
CA MET A 77 -2.50 17.82 -12.33
C MET A 77 -2.84 16.50 -13.01
N ALA A 78 -1.88 15.59 -13.08
CA ALA A 78 -2.06 14.27 -13.71
C ALA A 78 -1.25 13.19 -12.97
N ALA A 79 -1.73 11.97 -13.03
CA ALA A 79 -0.97 10.80 -12.59
C ALA A 79 0.22 10.54 -13.53
N HIS A 80 1.28 9.92 -12.99
CA HIS A 80 2.31 9.34 -13.85
C HIS A 80 1.70 8.27 -14.74
N ASP A 81 2.09 8.26 -16.02
CA ASP A 81 1.65 7.20 -16.94
C ASP A 81 2.30 5.88 -16.55
N ARG A 82 1.49 4.97 -16.07
CA ARG A 82 1.88 3.60 -15.68
C ARG A 82 1.00 2.53 -16.36
N ALA A 83 0.21 2.94 -17.34
CA ALA A 83 -0.72 2.04 -18.00
C ALA A 83 -0.01 0.83 -18.63
N TYR A 84 1.21 1.03 -19.10
CA TYR A 84 2.03 0.02 -19.80
C TYR A 84 3.29 -0.36 -19.02
N ASP A 85 3.29 -0.23 -17.70
CA ASP A 85 4.42 -0.61 -16.84
C ASP A 85 4.49 -2.15 -16.72
N PRO A 86 5.52 -2.81 -17.30
CA PRO A 86 5.65 -4.28 -17.26
C PRO A 86 5.82 -4.82 -15.83
N ALA A 87 6.36 -4.03 -14.90
CA ALA A 87 6.51 -4.45 -13.51
C ALA A 87 5.15 -4.57 -12.83
N VAL A 88 4.21 -3.66 -13.13
CA VAL A 88 2.84 -3.73 -12.64
C VAL A 88 2.12 -4.96 -13.21
N ASP A 89 2.32 -5.26 -14.50
CA ASP A 89 1.73 -6.46 -15.12
C ASP A 89 2.27 -7.75 -14.51
N ALA A 90 3.57 -7.81 -14.22
CA ALA A 90 4.18 -8.96 -13.57
C ALA A 90 3.62 -9.17 -12.14
N ALA A 91 3.45 -8.10 -11.36
CA ALA A 91 2.87 -8.18 -10.04
C ALA A 91 1.40 -8.65 -10.08
N LEU A 92 0.59 -8.11 -10.98
CA LEU A 92 -0.81 -8.53 -11.17
C LEU A 92 -0.92 -9.99 -11.60
N LYS A 93 -0.01 -10.43 -12.50
CA LYS A 93 0.03 -11.82 -12.92
C LYS A 93 0.37 -12.74 -11.75
N ALA A 94 1.33 -12.38 -10.90
CA ALA A 94 1.71 -13.17 -9.74
C ALA A 94 0.54 -13.27 -8.72
N GLU A 95 -0.21 -12.19 -8.50
CA GLU A 95 -1.43 -12.22 -7.68
C GLU A 95 -2.47 -13.19 -8.25
N ALA A 96 -2.69 -13.12 -9.57
CA ALA A 96 -3.66 -13.98 -10.23
C ALA A 96 -3.25 -15.46 -10.18
N ASP A 97 -1.97 -15.76 -10.41
CA ASP A 97 -1.41 -17.12 -10.38
C ASP A 97 -1.52 -17.74 -8.96
N LEU A 98 -1.34 -16.92 -7.92
CA LEU A 98 -1.55 -17.36 -6.53
C LEU A 98 -3.04 -17.46 -6.14
N GLY A 99 -3.93 -16.87 -6.91
CA GLY A 99 -5.34 -16.70 -6.52
C GLY A 99 -5.50 -15.76 -5.31
N TYR A 100 -4.64 -14.72 -5.20
CA TYR A 100 -4.64 -13.78 -4.10
C TYR A 100 -5.82 -12.81 -4.21
N MET A 101 -7.00 -13.37 -4.02
CA MET A 101 -8.27 -12.66 -4.01
C MET A 101 -9.22 -13.29 -3.00
N VAL A 102 -9.71 -12.50 -2.07
CA VAL A 102 -10.76 -12.87 -1.13
C VAL A 102 -11.97 -11.99 -1.40
N PRO A 103 -13.06 -12.53 -1.98
CA PRO A 103 -14.23 -11.73 -2.40
C PRO A 103 -14.89 -10.93 -1.29
N SER A 104 -14.84 -11.44 -0.03
CA SER A 104 -15.37 -10.74 1.13
C SER A 104 -14.49 -9.55 1.57
N GLY A 105 -13.25 -9.50 1.11
CA GLY A 105 -12.22 -8.56 1.59
C GLY A 105 -11.66 -8.90 2.97
N ARG A 106 -12.15 -9.98 3.60
CA ARG A 106 -11.73 -10.39 4.95
C ARG A 106 -10.60 -11.39 4.90
N TYR A 107 -9.44 -10.95 4.45
CA TYR A 107 -8.26 -11.80 4.26
C TYR A 107 -7.84 -12.56 5.53
N TRP A 108 -8.06 -11.99 6.70
CA TRP A 108 -7.75 -12.63 7.99
C TRP A 108 -8.60 -13.87 8.29
N GLU A 109 -9.77 -14.01 7.67
CA GLU A 109 -10.62 -15.19 7.80
C GLU A 109 -10.13 -16.35 6.92
N GLU A 110 -9.27 -16.08 5.96
CA GLU A 110 -8.72 -17.03 5.00
C GLU A 110 -7.16 -17.04 5.03
N ALA A 111 -6.56 -16.64 6.15
CA ALA A 111 -5.10 -16.50 6.26
C ALA A 111 -4.35 -17.81 5.94
N ASP A 112 -4.90 -18.95 6.38
CA ASP A 112 -4.31 -20.29 6.14
C ASP A 112 -4.29 -20.70 4.66
N ARG A 113 -5.03 -20.01 3.82
CA ARG A 113 -5.08 -20.23 2.37
C ARG A 113 -3.80 -19.79 1.66
N PHE A 114 -3.05 -18.87 2.23
CA PHE A 114 -1.92 -18.23 1.58
C PHE A 114 -0.61 -18.57 2.27
N ASP A 115 0.37 -18.96 1.47
CA ASP A 115 1.75 -19.14 1.92
C ASP A 115 2.45 -17.78 2.12
N SER A 116 3.11 -17.60 3.26
CA SER A 116 3.77 -16.34 3.64
C SER A 116 4.88 -15.94 2.67
N ASP A 117 5.65 -16.92 2.19
CA ASP A 117 6.77 -16.64 1.28
C ASP A 117 6.25 -16.24 -0.11
N ALA A 118 5.09 -16.78 -0.49
CA ALA A 118 4.42 -16.38 -1.72
C ALA A 118 3.92 -14.93 -1.63
N ILE A 119 3.35 -14.53 -0.49
CA ILE A 119 2.95 -13.13 -0.25
C ILE A 119 4.16 -12.21 -0.26
N ASP A 120 5.27 -12.58 0.42
CA ASP A 120 6.48 -11.78 0.44
C ASP A 120 7.07 -11.57 -0.97
N ARG A 121 7.02 -12.58 -1.83
CA ARG A 121 7.42 -12.44 -3.25
C ARG A 121 6.52 -11.46 -4.01
N ILE A 122 5.22 -11.51 -3.81
CA ILE A 122 4.27 -10.56 -4.41
C ILE A 122 4.52 -9.15 -3.89
N ASP A 123 4.72 -8.99 -2.59
CA ASP A 123 5.02 -7.70 -1.97
C ASP A 123 6.32 -7.11 -2.54
N ALA A 124 7.36 -7.94 -2.76
CA ALA A 124 8.60 -7.50 -3.40
C ALA A 124 8.37 -7.03 -4.86
N LEU A 125 7.50 -7.69 -5.62
CA LEU A 125 7.14 -7.24 -6.98
C LEU A 125 6.45 -5.88 -6.95
N TRP A 126 5.53 -5.65 -6.02
CA TRP A 126 4.88 -4.35 -5.88
C TRP A 126 5.85 -3.24 -5.48
N LEU A 127 6.78 -3.51 -4.56
CA LEU A 127 7.83 -2.54 -4.19
C LEU A 127 8.77 -2.23 -5.36
N ALA A 128 9.03 -3.20 -6.24
CA ALA A 128 9.84 -2.99 -7.44
C ALA A 128 9.16 -2.08 -8.47
N THR A 129 7.84 -1.86 -8.38
CA THR A 129 7.14 -0.89 -9.24
C THR A 129 7.40 0.56 -8.87
N LEU A 130 7.97 0.84 -7.69
CA LEU A 130 8.23 2.20 -7.25
C LEU A 130 9.38 2.82 -8.05
N PRO A 131 9.29 4.10 -8.46
CA PRO A 131 10.41 4.81 -9.06
C PRO A 131 11.57 4.93 -8.08
N GLU A 132 12.81 4.96 -8.60
CA GLU A 132 14.03 5.01 -7.76
C GLU A 132 14.08 6.20 -6.78
N LEU A 133 13.34 7.27 -7.05
CA LEU A 133 13.27 8.47 -6.21
C LEU A 133 12.41 8.31 -4.94
N VAL A 134 11.74 7.18 -4.78
CA VAL A 134 10.85 6.88 -3.64
C VAL A 134 11.44 5.80 -2.72
N LYS A 135 12.61 5.30 -3.06
CA LYS A 135 13.32 4.27 -2.27
C LYS A 135 14.13 4.88 -1.14
#